data_e298273abfb4857a219c236c8422a601
#
_entry.id   e298273abfb4857a219c236c8422a601
#
_cell.length_a   1.000
_cell.length_b   1.000
_cell.length_c   1.000
_cell.angle_alpha   90.00
_cell.angle_beta   90.00
_cell.angle_gamma   90.00
#
_symmetry.space_group_name_H-M   'P 1'
#
loop_
_entity.id
_entity.type
_entity.pdbx_description
1 polymer ?
#
loop_
_entity_poly.entity_id
_entity_poly.type
_entity_poly.pdbx_seq_one_letter_code
_entity_poly.pdbx_strand_id
1 'polypeptide(L)'
;MQNYSQLDNVNFMKYIFLKLFLVLILISCNKNISNDSDQYLYVWMHDIGFEDPNFLAVIDADDESRTYGKLLNTIPATKTVGMAHHTPLFLPSSGMIFANDFHNSHTYVYESSNPVKPKIINDFNKIEPYSFPHSYSELPNGNILTTFQTKKGLETVGGIVELDYKGEYLRASDAQPLDETIFMRPYGIVLVPEHNRIVTTNYDMHETDNGYHIQIWNMESLEL
;
A
#
# COMPACT_ATOMS: atom_id res chain seq x y z
N MET A 1 -11.62 -70.06 31.63
CA MET A 1 -11.50 -69.31 30.36
C MET A 1 -12.17 -67.94 30.51
N GLN A 2 -11.55 -67.05 31.21
CA GLN A 2 -12.05 -65.66 31.38
C GLN A 2 -10.86 -64.79 31.81
N ASN A 3 -10.11 -64.18 30.89
CA ASN A 3 -9.24 -63.05 31.21
C ASN A 3 -8.51 -62.46 30.00
N TYR A 4 -8.77 -62.97 28.76
CA TYR A 4 -8.09 -62.41 27.57
C TYR A 4 -8.80 -61.23 26.91
N SER A 5 -10.12 -61.05 27.14
CA SER A 5 -10.88 -60.01 26.48
C SER A 5 -10.75 -58.60 27.13
N GLN A 6 -10.30 -58.53 28.39
CA GLN A 6 -10.12 -57.23 29.09
C GLN A 6 -8.79 -56.54 28.75
N LEU A 7 -7.75 -57.30 28.47
CA LEU A 7 -6.43 -56.76 28.14
C LEU A 7 -6.39 -56.13 26.74
N ASP A 8 -7.14 -56.72 25.81
CA ASP A 8 -7.21 -56.19 24.44
C ASP A 8 -7.98 -54.86 24.36
N ASN A 9 -9.02 -54.68 25.14
CA ASN A 9 -9.78 -53.44 25.20
C ASN A 9 -8.99 -52.27 25.83
N VAL A 10 -8.15 -52.53 26.81
CA VAL A 10 -7.31 -51.51 27.46
C VAL A 10 -6.21 -51.03 26.50
N ASN A 11 -5.61 -51.94 25.76
CA ASN A 11 -4.61 -51.61 24.74
C ASN A 11 -5.22 -50.88 23.55
N PHE A 12 -6.40 -51.25 23.08
CA PHE A 12 -7.14 -50.58 22.02
C PHE A 12 -7.51 -49.14 22.41
N MET A 13 -8.02 -48.90 23.62
CA MET A 13 -8.30 -47.58 24.11
C MET A 13 -7.06 -46.69 24.23
N LYS A 14 -5.92 -47.23 24.72
CA LYS A 14 -4.64 -46.53 24.78
C LYS A 14 -4.18 -46.07 23.36
N TYR A 15 -4.32 -46.92 22.35
CA TYR A 15 -3.97 -46.60 20.96
C TYR A 15 -4.89 -45.50 20.38
N ILE A 16 -6.18 -45.49 20.71
CA ILE A 16 -7.12 -44.44 20.28
C ILE A 16 -6.77 -43.12 20.98
N PHE A 17 -6.51 -43.11 22.27
CA PHE A 17 -6.11 -41.89 23.01
C PHE A 17 -4.77 -41.35 22.51
N LEU A 18 -3.79 -42.20 22.21
CA LEU A 18 -2.51 -41.77 21.66
C LEU A 18 -2.63 -41.19 20.26
N LYS A 19 -3.48 -41.74 19.39
CA LYS A 19 -3.77 -41.18 18.07
C LYS A 19 -4.55 -39.89 18.14
N LEU A 20 -5.55 -39.77 19.04
CA LEU A 20 -6.29 -38.53 19.26
C LEU A 20 -5.39 -37.41 19.82
N PHE A 21 -4.47 -37.75 20.72
CA PHE A 21 -3.51 -36.80 21.27
C PHE A 21 -2.49 -36.33 20.23
N LEU A 22 -2.04 -37.23 19.33
CA LEU A 22 -1.17 -36.87 18.20
C LEU A 22 -1.88 -35.96 17.19
N VAL A 23 -3.17 -36.19 16.91
CA VAL A 23 -3.99 -35.35 16.04
C VAL A 23 -4.22 -33.96 16.66
N LEU A 24 -4.45 -33.89 17.98
CA LEU A 24 -4.57 -32.62 18.71
C LEU A 24 -3.27 -31.80 18.70
N ILE A 25 -2.10 -32.45 18.79
CA ILE A 25 -0.81 -31.77 18.66
C ILE A 25 -0.61 -31.22 17.24
N LEU A 26 -1.04 -31.95 16.22
CA LEU A 26 -0.93 -31.50 14.83
C LEU A 26 -1.90 -30.35 14.49
N ILE A 27 -3.04 -30.24 15.17
CA ILE A 27 -4.00 -29.14 15.01
C ILE A 27 -3.53 -27.89 15.80
N SER A 28 -2.76 -28.08 16.89
CA SER A 28 -2.21 -26.96 17.67
C SER A 28 -1.01 -26.27 17.01
N CYS A 29 -0.48 -26.79 15.92
CA CYS A 29 0.64 -26.20 15.16
C CYS A 29 0.21 -25.44 13.90
N ASN A 30 -1.06 -25.07 13.74
CA ASN A 30 -1.40 -23.98 12.84
C ASN A 30 -1.07 -22.66 13.57
N LYS A 31 0.21 -22.34 13.69
CA LYS A 31 0.61 -20.94 13.65
C LYS A 31 0.02 -20.40 12.36
N ASN A 32 -0.94 -19.48 12.47
CA ASN A 32 -1.19 -18.55 11.38
C ASN A 32 0.20 -18.08 10.96
N ILE A 33 0.57 -18.36 9.71
CA ILE A 33 1.73 -17.72 9.10
C ILE A 33 1.26 -16.27 9.02
N SER A 34 1.59 -15.48 10.07
CA SER A 34 1.54 -14.03 9.96
C SER A 34 2.45 -13.73 8.77
N ASN A 35 1.92 -13.10 7.73
CA ASN A 35 2.79 -12.59 6.70
C ASN A 35 3.84 -11.74 7.40
N ASP A 36 5.12 -11.99 7.14
CA ASP A 36 6.22 -11.18 7.70
C ASP A 36 6.01 -9.66 7.50
N SER A 37 5.15 -9.29 6.55
CA SER A 37 4.77 -7.90 6.26
C SER A 37 3.98 -7.23 7.38
N ASP A 38 3.24 -7.98 8.20
CA ASP A 38 2.38 -7.43 9.26
C ASP A 38 3.18 -7.03 10.51
N GLN A 39 4.47 -7.35 10.52
CA GLN A 39 5.38 -7.07 11.64
C GLN A 39 6.08 -5.72 11.53
N TYR A 40 5.90 -4.99 10.43
CA TYR A 40 6.61 -3.73 10.19
C TYR A 40 5.64 -2.63 9.79
N LEU A 41 5.87 -1.44 10.33
CA LEU A 41 5.22 -0.21 9.91
C LEU A 41 6.22 0.63 9.10
N TYR A 42 5.84 0.98 7.89
CA TYR A 42 6.58 1.88 7.03
C TYR A 42 6.01 3.29 7.13
N VAL A 43 6.85 4.27 7.47
CA VAL A 43 6.44 5.67 7.58
C VAL A 43 7.30 6.53 6.67
N TRP A 44 6.65 7.20 5.75
CA TRP A 44 7.31 8.16 4.85
C TRP A 44 7.42 9.52 5.52
N MET A 45 8.62 10.04 5.63
CA MET A 45 8.94 11.21 6.44
C MET A 45 9.84 12.19 5.70
N HIS A 46 9.74 13.47 6.07
CA HIS A 46 10.70 14.50 5.72
C HIS A 46 11.35 15.09 6.96
N ASP A 47 12.52 15.69 6.78
CA ASP A 47 13.17 16.49 7.81
C ASP A 47 12.41 17.79 8.08
N ILE A 48 12.20 18.14 9.36
CA ILE A 48 11.50 19.36 9.78
C ILE A 48 12.19 20.62 9.26
N GLY A 49 13.52 20.60 9.17
CA GLY A 49 14.31 21.71 8.65
C GLY A 49 14.32 21.84 7.14
N PHE A 50 13.82 20.82 6.42
CA PHE A 50 13.95 20.70 4.97
C PHE A 50 15.40 20.84 4.49
N GLU A 51 16.34 20.30 5.25
CA GLU A 51 17.78 20.31 4.94
C GLU A 51 18.25 18.96 4.39
N ASP A 52 17.66 17.87 4.88
CA ASP A 52 17.97 16.50 4.51
C ASP A 52 16.93 15.87 3.57
N PRO A 53 17.29 14.83 2.80
CA PRO A 53 16.34 14.10 1.95
C PRO A 53 15.20 13.48 2.75
N ASN A 54 14.04 13.34 2.11
CA ASN A 54 12.97 12.48 2.61
C ASN A 54 13.48 11.06 2.87
N PHE A 55 12.86 10.32 3.77
CA PHE A 55 13.28 8.96 4.09
C PHE A 55 12.09 8.06 4.46
N LEU A 56 12.24 6.78 4.19
CA LEU A 56 11.33 5.74 4.64
C LEU A 56 11.83 5.21 5.98
N ALA A 57 11.07 5.41 7.05
CA ALA A 57 11.33 4.83 8.35
C ALA A 57 10.68 3.44 8.44
N VAL A 58 11.39 2.48 9.02
CA VAL A 58 10.90 1.13 9.32
C VAL A 58 10.80 0.98 10.83
N ILE A 59 9.59 0.71 11.31
CA ILE A 59 9.28 0.57 12.73
C ILE A 59 8.83 -0.86 12.98
N ASP A 60 9.28 -1.44 14.09
CA ASP A 60 8.82 -2.74 14.57
C ASP A 60 7.35 -2.62 15.02
N ALA A 61 6.45 -3.34 14.38
CA ALA A 61 5.02 -3.37 14.67
C ALA A 61 4.56 -4.72 15.27
N ASP A 62 5.48 -5.65 15.52
CA ASP A 62 5.20 -6.91 16.19
C ASP A 62 5.04 -6.66 17.70
N ASP A 63 3.83 -6.77 18.22
CA ASP A 63 3.50 -6.54 19.63
C ASP A 63 4.10 -7.59 20.59
N GLU A 64 4.55 -8.73 20.07
CA GLU A 64 5.30 -9.74 20.83
C GLU A 64 6.82 -9.50 20.83
N SER A 65 7.30 -8.56 19.98
CA SER A 65 8.72 -8.24 19.88
C SER A 65 9.24 -7.40 21.05
N ARG A 66 10.49 -7.64 21.45
CA ARG A 66 11.18 -6.78 22.43
C ARG A 66 11.47 -5.38 21.93
N THR A 67 11.40 -5.17 20.62
CA THR A 67 11.64 -3.90 19.95
C THR A 67 10.37 -3.27 19.40
N TYR A 68 9.20 -3.73 19.85
CA TYR A 68 7.92 -3.14 19.47
C TYR A 68 7.90 -1.61 19.60
N GLY A 69 7.45 -0.93 18.53
CA GLY A 69 7.39 0.53 18.46
C GLY A 69 8.73 1.23 18.26
N LYS A 70 9.84 0.51 18.11
CA LYS A 70 11.15 1.12 17.90
C LYS A 70 11.45 1.29 16.42
N LEU A 71 12.14 2.38 16.10
CA LEU A 71 12.74 2.61 14.79
C LEU A 71 13.85 1.58 14.56
N LEU A 72 13.69 0.75 13.54
CA LEU A 72 14.66 -0.28 13.16
C LEU A 72 15.64 0.22 12.11
N ASN A 73 15.17 1.05 11.18
CA ASN A 73 15.99 1.58 10.09
C ASN A 73 15.39 2.83 9.47
N THR A 74 16.20 3.59 8.76
CA THR A 74 15.79 4.68 7.86
C THR A 74 16.45 4.49 6.50
N ILE A 75 15.68 4.63 5.44
CA ILE A 75 16.16 4.50 4.05
C ILE A 75 15.94 5.85 3.36
N PRO A 76 16.99 6.64 3.14
CA PRO A 76 16.86 7.96 2.53
C PRO A 76 16.47 7.85 1.06
N ALA A 77 15.71 8.84 0.60
CA ALA A 77 15.45 9.07 -0.82
C ALA A 77 16.72 9.53 -1.55
N THR A 78 16.74 9.38 -2.85
CA THR A 78 17.91 9.73 -3.68
C THR A 78 17.98 11.21 -4.07
N LYS A 79 16.86 11.92 -3.96
CA LYS A 79 16.77 13.36 -4.28
C LYS A 79 16.86 14.20 -3.03
N THR A 80 17.28 15.43 -3.22
CA THR A 80 17.35 16.41 -2.13
C THR A 80 15.96 16.85 -1.68
N VAL A 81 15.93 17.40 -0.52
CA VAL A 81 14.87 18.15 0.16
C VAL A 81 13.53 18.22 -0.57
N GLY A 82 12.53 17.64 0.03
CA GLY A 82 11.17 17.64 -0.50
C GLY A 82 10.12 17.50 0.60
N MET A 83 8.86 17.43 0.20
CA MET A 83 7.74 17.24 1.09
C MET A 83 7.26 15.79 0.98
N ALA A 84 7.64 14.96 1.95
CA ALA A 84 7.05 13.62 2.10
C ALA A 84 5.55 13.78 2.32
N HIS A 85 4.72 13.07 1.54
CA HIS A 85 3.29 13.32 1.57
C HIS A 85 2.47 12.04 1.69
N HIS A 86 2.41 11.17 0.68
CA HIS A 86 1.60 9.96 0.70
C HIS A 86 2.38 8.68 0.42
N THR A 87 1.87 7.59 1.02
CA THR A 87 2.13 6.19 0.66
C THR A 87 0.79 5.46 0.52
N PRO A 88 0.72 4.25 -0.04
CA PRO A 88 -0.43 3.37 0.14
C PRO A 88 -0.73 3.16 1.62
N LEU A 89 -2.02 3.07 1.98
CA LEU A 89 -2.44 2.81 3.37
C LEU A 89 -2.03 1.41 3.83
N PHE A 90 -2.09 0.44 2.93
CA PHE A 90 -1.66 -0.94 3.16
C PHE A 90 -0.52 -1.27 2.21
N LEU A 91 0.40 -2.12 2.66
CA LEU A 91 1.46 -2.62 1.80
C LEU A 91 0.84 -3.40 0.64
N PRO A 92 1.10 -3.00 -0.62
CA PRO A 92 0.64 -3.76 -1.78
C PRO A 92 1.11 -5.22 -1.76
N SER A 93 0.34 -6.12 -2.34
CA SER A 93 0.63 -7.56 -2.38
C SER A 93 1.96 -7.89 -3.05
N SER A 94 2.45 -7.00 -3.91
CA SER A 94 3.76 -7.05 -4.54
C SER A 94 4.92 -6.77 -3.58
N GLY A 95 4.66 -6.23 -2.39
CA GLY A 95 5.69 -5.74 -1.47
C GLY A 95 6.35 -4.43 -1.91
N MET A 96 5.77 -3.72 -2.87
CA MET A 96 6.28 -2.44 -3.36
C MET A 96 5.64 -1.26 -2.63
N ILE A 97 6.44 -0.36 -2.09
CA ILE A 97 5.99 0.83 -1.36
C ILE A 97 6.19 2.03 -2.28
N PHE A 98 5.09 2.68 -2.63
CA PHE A 98 5.09 3.94 -3.39
C PHE A 98 5.09 5.10 -2.40
N ALA A 99 6.01 6.03 -2.54
CA ALA A 99 6.16 7.16 -1.63
C ALA A 99 6.41 8.45 -2.43
N ASN A 100 5.53 9.45 -2.29
CA ASN A 100 5.67 10.66 -3.07
C ASN A 100 6.32 11.80 -2.29
N ASP A 101 7.09 12.57 -3.03
CA ASP A 101 7.54 13.90 -2.69
C ASP A 101 6.71 14.91 -3.49
N PHE A 102 5.79 15.58 -2.83
CA PHE A 102 4.85 16.45 -3.53
C PHE A 102 5.53 17.68 -4.11
N HIS A 103 6.43 18.33 -3.40
CA HIS A 103 7.13 19.53 -3.89
C HIS A 103 7.89 19.29 -5.19
N ASN A 104 8.52 18.14 -5.31
CA ASN A 104 9.33 17.79 -6.50
C ASN A 104 8.52 17.03 -7.55
N SER A 105 7.21 16.85 -7.34
CA SER A 105 6.36 16.00 -8.21
C SER A 105 6.97 14.61 -8.41
N HIS A 106 7.52 14.02 -7.36
CA HIS A 106 8.35 12.81 -7.45
C HIS A 106 7.72 11.64 -6.71
N THR A 107 7.89 10.43 -7.22
CA THR A 107 7.52 9.17 -6.57
C THR A 107 8.73 8.26 -6.53
N TYR A 108 8.95 7.65 -5.36
CA TYR A 108 9.92 6.58 -5.15
C TYR A 108 9.18 5.25 -5.01
N VAL A 109 9.73 4.19 -5.59
CA VAL A 109 9.21 2.83 -5.46
C VAL A 109 10.25 2.00 -4.71
N TYR A 110 9.91 1.58 -3.50
CA TYR A 110 10.75 0.75 -2.67
C TYR A 110 10.30 -0.71 -2.75
N GLU A 111 11.24 -1.62 -2.94
CA GLU A 111 11.04 -3.05 -2.79
C GLU A 111 11.30 -3.46 -1.34
N SER A 112 10.34 -4.14 -0.69
CA SER A 112 10.42 -4.59 0.70
C SER A 112 10.70 -6.08 0.87
N SER A 113 11.34 -6.74 -0.10
CA SER A 113 11.74 -8.16 0.01
C SER A 113 12.63 -8.44 1.22
N ASN A 114 13.40 -7.45 1.64
CA ASN A 114 13.96 -7.40 2.98
C ASN A 114 13.21 -6.31 3.77
N PRO A 115 12.28 -6.67 4.66
CA PRO A 115 11.38 -5.70 5.28
C PRO A 115 12.09 -4.65 6.14
N VAL A 116 13.23 -4.97 6.74
CA VAL A 116 14.01 -4.01 7.54
C VAL A 116 14.94 -3.13 6.68
N LYS A 117 15.18 -3.52 5.42
CA LYS A 117 16.09 -2.81 4.50
C LYS A 117 15.47 -2.69 3.10
N PRO A 118 14.31 -2.03 2.95
CA PRO A 118 13.76 -1.75 1.63
C PRO A 118 14.76 -1.05 0.72
N LYS A 119 14.63 -1.23 -0.59
CA LYS A 119 15.53 -0.62 -1.58
C LYS A 119 14.72 0.13 -2.62
N ILE A 120 15.16 1.31 -3.00
CA ILE A 120 14.61 2.01 -4.15
C ILE A 120 14.97 1.23 -5.41
N ILE A 121 13.95 0.82 -6.16
CA ILE A 121 14.11 0.08 -7.42
C ILE A 121 13.70 0.90 -8.64
N ASN A 122 12.87 1.92 -8.42
CA ASN A 122 12.42 2.85 -9.44
C ASN A 122 12.12 4.21 -8.81
N ASP A 123 12.23 5.27 -9.59
CA ASP A 123 11.76 6.60 -9.24
C ASP A 123 11.34 7.38 -10.49
N PHE A 124 10.31 8.20 -10.36
CA PHE A 124 9.83 9.04 -11.46
C PHE A 124 9.28 10.37 -10.93
N ASN A 125 9.40 11.43 -11.71
CA ASN A 125 8.89 12.76 -11.33
C ASN A 125 7.59 13.15 -12.03
N LYS A 126 7.23 12.46 -13.09
CA LYS A 126 5.98 12.63 -13.81
C LYS A 126 5.76 11.44 -14.73
N ILE A 127 4.50 11.26 -15.11
CA ILE A 127 4.12 10.30 -16.16
C ILE A 127 3.42 11.11 -17.24
N GLU A 128 4.16 11.44 -18.27
CA GLU A 128 3.65 12.33 -19.33
C GLU A 128 2.26 11.92 -19.82
N PRO A 129 1.30 12.85 -19.82
CA PRO A 129 1.43 14.29 -19.50
C PRO A 129 1.10 14.66 -18.06
N TYR A 130 0.98 13.71 -17.14
CA TYR A 130 0.54 13.91 -15.76
C TYR A 130 1.68 14.32 -14.82
N SER A 131 1.38 15.22 -13.88
CA SER A 131 2.31 15.73 -12.88
C SER A 131 1.65 15.77 -11.49
N PHE A 132 2.48 15.82 -10.46
CA PHE A 132 2.08 15.83 -9.07
C PHE A 132 1.28 14.59 -8.67
N PRO A 133 1.93 13.40 -8.66
CA PRO A 133 1.35 12.18 -8.14
C PRO A 133 0.98 12.37 -6.68
N HIS A 134 -0.19 11.82 -6.25
CA HIS A 134 -0.67 12.11 -4.91
C HIS A 134 -0.96 10.85 -4.10
N SER A 135 -2.05 10.14 -4.37
CA SER A 135 -2.48 8.96 -3.60
C SER A 135 -2.37 7.68 -4.42
N TYR A 136 -2.14 6.56 -3.73
CA TYR A 136 -1.93 5.24 -4.34
C TYR A 136 -2.89 4.23 -3.76
N SER A 137 -3.39 3.32 -4.59
CA SER A 137 -4.22 2.19 -4.16
C SER A 137 -3.95 0.98 -5.04
N GLU A 138 -3.85 -0.20 -4.46
CA GLU A 138 -3.68 -1.44 -5.21
C GLU A 138 -5.02 -1.91 -5.80
N LEU A 139 -5.04 -2.12 -7.11
CA LEU A 139 -6.15 -2.72 -7.84
C LEU A 139 -6.23 -4.24 -7.60
N PRO A 140 -7.40 -4.87 -7.79
CA PRO A 140 -7.54 -6.32 -7.65
C PRO A 140 -6.61 -7.16 -8.55
N ASN A 141 -6.08 -6.58 -9.62
CA ASN A 141 -5.10 -7.22 -10.51
C ASN A 141 -3.64 -7.07 -10.06
N GLY A 142 -3.40 -6.41 -8.90
CA GLY A 142 -2.07 -6.16 -8.35
C GLY A 142 -1.36 -4.93 -8.92
N ASN A 143 -1.96 -4.23 -9.88
CA ASN A 143 -1.46 -2.96 -10.37
C ASN A 143 -1.74 -1.83 -9.38
N ILE A 144 -1.07 -0.72 -9.52
CA ILE A 144 -1.23 0.45 -8.66
C ILE A 144 -1.98 1.54 -9.41
N LEU A 145 -3.08 1.99 -8.83
CA LEU A 145 -3.79 3.16 -9.30
C LEU A 145 -3.35 4.38 -8.49
N THR A 146 -2.97 5.44 -9.17
CA THR A 146 -2.53 6.69 -8.53
C THR A 146 -3.29 7.89 -9.08
N THR A 147 -3.56 8.86 -8.20
CA THR A 147 -4.11 10.16 -8.58
C THR A 147 -2.98 11.11 -8.95
N PHE A 148 -3.24 11.94 -9.97
CA PHE A 148 -2.37 13.03 -10.37
C PHE A 148 -3.15 14.34 -10.32
N GLN A 149 -2.52 15.36 -9.74
CA GLN A 149 -3.17 16.66 -9.54
C GLN A 149 -3.36 17.43 -10.85
N THR A 150 -2.44 17.30 -11.79
CA THR A 150 -2.46 18.07 -13.04
C THR A 150 -2.05 17.24 -14.25
N LYS A 151 -2.45 17.74 -15.42
CA LYS A 151 -2.00 17.27 -16.73
C LYS A 151 -1.50 18.47 -17.54
N LYS A 152 -0.21 18.54 -17.85
CA LYS A 152 0.42 19.64 -18.59
C LYS A 152 0.46 21.01 -17.87
N GLY A 153 0.52 21.03 -16.54
CA GLY A 153 0.66 22.24 -15.75
C GLY A 153 -0.56 22.58 -14.90
N LEU A 154 -0.49 23.67 -14.15
CA LEU A 154 -1.45 24.00 -13.11
C LEU A 154 -2.82 24.44 -13.66
N GLU A 155 -2.92 24.85 -14.91
CA GLU A 155 -4.17 25.31 -15.53
C GLU A 155 -4.92 24.18 -16.25
N THR A 156 -4.80 22.95 -15.76
CA THR A 156 -5.46 21.79 -16.38
C THR A 156 -6.01 20.84 -15.33
N VAL A 157 -6.97 20.03 -15.71
CA VAL A 157 -7.45 18.93 -14.86
C VAL A 157 -6.33 17.92 -14.58
N GLY A 158 -6.44 17.23 -13.47
CA GLY A 158 -5.63 16.04 -13.20
C GLY A 158 -6.23 14.78 -13.81
N GLY A 159 -5.91 13.64 -13.22
CA GLY A 159 -6.43 12.34 -13.66
C GLY A 159 -6.05 11.22 -12.74
N ILE A 160 -6.39 10.01 -13.17
CA ILE A 160 -5.97 8.77 -12.55
C ILE A 160 -5.10 7.98 -13.53
N VAL A 161 -4.04 7.36 -13.02
CA VAL A 161 -3.07 6.60 -13.81
C VAL A 161 -2.90 5.22 -13.20
N GLU A 162 -3.02 4.18 -14.00
CA GLU A 162 -2.68 2.82 -13.62
C GLU A 162 -1.22 2.54 -13.99
N LEU A 163 -0.48 2.06 -13.01
CA LEU A 163 0.92 1.67 -13.10
C LEU A 163 1.02 0.18 -12.82
N ASP A 164 2.04 -0.47 -13.34
CA ASP A 164 2.41 -1.79 -12.84
C ASP A 164 3.00 -1.68 -11.43
N TYR A 165 3.27 -2.83 -10.80
CA TYR A 165 3.82 -2.89 -9.45
C TYR A 165 5.23 -2.28 -9.30
N LYS A 166 5.92 -1.97 -10.41
CA LYS A 166 7.23 -1.29 -10.42
C LYS A 166 7.14 0.20 -10.73
N GLY A 167 5.93 0.70 -11.01
CA GLY A 167 5.70 2.11 -11.32
C GLY A 167 5.76 2.43 -12.81
N GLU A 168 5.73 1.43 -13.71
CA GLU A 168 5.67 1.65 -15.14
C GLU A 168 4.24 1.97 -15.61
N TYR A 169 4.09 2.92 -16.50
CA TYR A 169 2.82 3.36 -17.04
C TYR A 169 2.09 2.27 -17.82
N LEU A 170 0.80 2.10 -17.56
CA LEU A 170 -0.08 1.20 -18.28
C LEU A 170 -1.18 1.95 -19.04
N ARG A 171 -1.99 2.72 -18.32
CA ARG A 171 -3.09 3.51 -18.89
C ARG A 171 -3.50 4.64 -17.94
N ALA A 172 -4.28 5.58 -18.44
CA ALA A 172 -4.77 6.69 -17.66
C ALA A 172 -6.14 7.17 -18.13
N SER A 173 -6.80 7.98 -17.29
CA SER A 173 -8.01 8.72 -17.64
C SER A 173 -7.98 10.10 -16.99
N ASP A 174 -8.43 11.09 -17.77
CA ASP A 174 -8.49 12.47 -17.32
C ASP A 174 -9.70 12.71 -16.42
N ALA A 175 -9.51 13.50 -15.37
CA ALA A 175 -10.61 14.08 -14.64
C ALA A 175 -11.40 15.03 -15.55
N GLN A 176 -12.70 15.17 -15.31
CA GLN A 176 -13.51 16.14 -16.03
C GLN A 176 -13.57 17.45 -15.24
N PRO A 177 -13.49 18.62 -15.93
CA PRO A 177 -13.77 19.86 -15.25
C PRO A 177 -15.25 19.92 -14.84
N LEU A 178 -15.52 20.59 -13.72
CA LEU A 178 -16.91 20.82 -13.32
C LEU A 178 -17.54 21.92 -14.18
N ASP A 179 -16.76 22.92 -14.53
CA ASP A 179 -17.05 23.98 -15.49
C ASP A 179 -15.73 24.54 -16.07
N GLU A 180 -15.78 25.61 -16.86
CA GLU A 180 -14.61 26.21 -17.50
C GLU A 180 -13.58 26.80 -16.50
N THR A 181 -13.96 26.98 -15.24
CA THR A 181 -13.12 27.62 -14.21
C THR A 181 -12.68 26.67 -13.12
N ILE A 182 -13.34 25.52 -12.94
CA ILE A 182 -13.07 24.58 -11.86
C ILE A 182 -12.38 23.32 -12.42
N PHE A 183 -11.07 23.29 -12.27
CA PHE A 183 -10.26 22.14 -12.63
C PHE A 183 -10.33 21.06 -11.56
N MET A 184 -10.75 19.87 -11.94
CA MET A 184 -10.76 18.72 -11.01
C MET A 184 -9.34 18.20 -10.83
N ARG A 185 -8.93 18.14 -9.55
CA ARG A 185 -7.61 17.68 -9.13
C ARG A 185 -7.77 16.47 -8.21
N PRO A 186 -7.78 15.27 -8.78
CA PRO A 186 -7.91 14.05 -7.99
C PRO A 186 -6.88 14.00 -6.86
N TYR A 187 -7.38 13.85 -5.63
CA TYR A 187 -6.58 13.91 -4.41
C TYR A 187 -6.53 12.55 -3.72
N GLY A 188 -7.50 12.23 -2.85
CA GLY A 188 -7.65 10.92 -2.26
C GLY A 188 -8.29 9.93 -3.22
N ILE A 189 -8.03 8.64 -3.02
CA ILE A 189 -8.59 7.57 -3.83
C ILE A 189 -9.09 6.43 -2.95
N VAL A 190 -10.28 5.91 -3.26
CA VAL A 190 -10.86 4.72 -2.65
C VAL A 190 -11.37 3.79 -3.74
N LEU A 191 -11.02 2.52 -3.64
CA LEU A 191 -11.55 1.47 -4.51
C LEU A 191 -12.78 0.83 -3.87
N VAL A 192 -13.80 0.56 -4.67
CA VAL A 192 -15.04 -0.14 -4.30
C VAL A 192 -15.25 -1.30 -5.29
N PRO A 193 -14.44 -2.38 -5.15
CA PRO A 193 -14.38 -3.45 -6.15
C PRO A 193 -15.71 -4.17 -6.36
N GLU A 194 -16.50 -4.36 -5.32
CA GLU A 194 -17.82 -5.01 -5.38
C GLU A 194 -18.82 -4.26 -6.26
N HIS A 195 -18.57 -2.99 -6.52
CA HIS A 195 -19.39 -2.16 -7.41
C HIS A 195 -18.67 -1.75 -8.69
N ASN A 196 -17.45 -2.24 -8.92
CA ASN A 196 -16.61 -1.83 -10.04
C ASN A 196 -16.43 -0.30 -10.10
N ARG A 197 -16.15 0.34 -8.95
CA ARG A 197 -16.03 1.80 -8.86
C ARG A 197 -14.73 2.22 -8.18
N ILE A 198 -14.24 3.37 -8.63
CA ILE A 198 -13.21 4.17 -7.97
C ILE A 198 -13.86 5.48 -7.57
N VAL A 199 -13.58 5.96 -6.37
CA VAL A 199 -14.00 7.28 -5.90
C VAL A 199 -12.76 8.11 -5.64
N THR A 200 -12.68 9.28 -6.25
CA THR A 200 -11.64 10.27 -5.96
C THR A 200 -12.24 11.51 -5.32
N THR A 201 -11.58 12.04 -4.31
CA THR A 201 -11.86 13.38 -3.80
C THR A 201 -11.15 14.41 -4.66
N ASN A 202 -11.59 15.67 -4.57
CA ASN A 202 -10.95 16.79 -5.26
C ASN A 202 -10.35 17.75 -4.24
N TYR A 203 -9.08 18.11 -4.40
CA TYR A 203 -8.42 19.14 -3.61
C TYR A 203 -7.23 19.72 -4.37
N ASP A 204 -7.20 21.04 -4.54
CA ASP A 204 -6.07 21.71 -5.17
C ASP A 204 -5.00 22.07 -4.13
N MET A 205 -3.86 21.42 -4.21
CA MET A 205 -2.73 21.68 -3.31
C MET A 205 -1.97 22.98 -3.61
N HIS A 206 -2.27 23.61 -4.75
CA HIS A 206 -1.59 24.83 -5.20
C HIS A 206 -2.42 26.10 -4.96
N GLU A 207 -3.74 25.95 -4.71
CA GLU A 207 -4.67 27.03 -4.50
C GLU A 207 -5.42 26.91 -3.17
N THR A 208 -5.99 28.01 -2.71
CA THR A 208 -6.70 28.06 -1.43
C THR A 208 -8.19 27.79 -1.55
N ASP A 209 -8.77 27.88 -2.75
CA ASP A 209 -10.18 27.59 -2.99
C ASP A 209 -10.35 26.19 -3.54
N ASN A 210 -10.72 25.25 -2.67
CA ASN A 210 -10.69 23.84 -2.94
C ASN A 210 -12.08 23.30 -3.19
N GLY A 211 -12.22 22.62 -4.31
CA GLY A 211 -13.46 21.98 -4.69
C GLY A 211 -13.89 20.91 -3.69
N TYR A 212 -15.15 20.97 -3.27
CA TYR A 212 -15.81 19.99 -2.39
C TYR A 212 -16.48 18.88 -3.21
N HIS A 213 -15.82 18.44 -4.27
CA HIS A 213 -16.37 17.52 -5.25
C HIS A 213 -15.71 16.15 -5.17
N ILE A 214 -16.45 15.15 -5.58
CA ILE A 214 -15.93 13.78 -5.81
C ILE A 214 -16.19 13.41 -7.27
N GLN A 215 -15.35 12.51 -7.79
CA GLN A 215 -15.57 11.86 -9.07
C GLN A 215 -15.66 10.36 -8.87
N ILE A 216 -16.55 9.72 -9.62
CA ILE A 216 -16.80 8.28 -9.56
C ILE A 216 -16.47 7.68 -10.92
N TRP A 217 -15.50 6.79 -10.94
CA TRP A 217 -14.95 6.16 -12.13
C TRP A 217 -15.36 4.70 -12.21
N ASN A 218 -15.46 4.17 -13.40
CA ASN A 218 -15.52 2.74 -13.62
C ASN A 218 -14.11 2.16 -13.41
N MET A 219 -13.95 1.15 -12.55
CA MET A 219 -12.63 0.62 -12.21
C MET A 219 -12.01 -0.20 -13.35
N GLU A 220 -12.85 -0.87 -14.16
CA GLU A 220 -12.36 -1.69 -15.28
C GLU A 220 -11.93 -0.84 -16.47
N SER A 221 -12.73 0.17 -16.86
CA SER A 221 -12.43 1.02 -18.02
C SER A 221 -11.65 2.28 -17.69
N LEU A 222 -11.59 2.70 -16.43
CA LEU A 222 -11.15 4.01 -15.93
C LEU A 222 -11.99 5.20 -16.44
N GLU A 223 -13.14 4.96 -17.06
CA GLU A 223 -14.04 6.03 -17.50
C GLU A 223 -14.80 6.63 -16.31
N LEU A 224 -15.07 7.92 -16.39
CA LEU A 224 -15.82 8.71 -15.42
C LEU A 224 -17.31 8.46 -15.55
#